data_047eaf6fd8f8d504f071319d53e095a2
#
_entry.id   047eaf6fd8f8d504f071319d53e095a2
#
_cell.length_a   1.000
_cell.length_b   1.000
_cell.length_c   1.000
_cell.angle_alpha   90.00
_cell.angle_beta   90.00
_cell.angle_gamma   90.00
#
_symmetry.space_group_name_H-M   'P 1'
#
loop_
_entity.id
_entity.type
_entity.pdbx_description
1 polymer ?
#
loop_
_entity_poly.entity_id
_entity_poly.type
_entity_poly.pdbx_seq_one_letter_code
_entity_poly.pdbx_strand_id
1 'polypeptide(L)'
;MEHKTPKHIVAVAGYLKNEKNEVLLTKVHWRADTWEMPGGQVEEGEALDQAVCREIMEETGLTVKPIGVTGIYYNASMHIVAVVFKVAYVSGEIKIQSEEIQEAKFVALNEENIDEYITRPHMKSRTLDAMKAMHFIPYETWEVQPYNLIGRL
;
A
#
# COMPACT_ATOMS: atom_id res chain seq x y z
N MET A 1 5.82 -35.58 16.45
CA MET A 1 4.86 -34.51 16.06
C MET A 1 5.53 -33.60 15.05
N GLU A 2 4.95 -33.49 13.90
CA GLU A 2 5.46 -32.54 12.91
C GLU A 2 5.09 -31.11 13.31
N HIS A 3 6.09 -30.25 13.30
CA HIS A 3 5.90 -28.81 13.46
C HIS A 3 5.64 -28.19 12.10
N LYS A 4 4.45 -27.57 11.96
CA LYS A 4 4.14 -26.82 10.73
C LYS A 4 4.46 -25.36 10.95
N THR A 5 5.29 -24.82 10.06
CA THR A 5 5.58 -23.39 10.07
C THR A 5 4.34 -22.61 9.63
N PRO A 6 3.85 -21.66 10.43
CA PRO A 6 2.75 -20.80 10.00
C PRO A 6 3.10 -20.04 8.73
N LYS A 7 2.11 -19.90 7.85
CA LYS A 7 2.29 -19.17 6.59
C LYS A 7 1.28 -18.04 6.51
N HIS A 8 1.78 -16.87 6.12
CA HIS A 8 0.97 -15.67 5.97
C HIS A 8 1.30 -15.00 4.65
N ILE A 9 0.29 -14.37 4.07
CA ILE A 9 0.47 -13.46 2.94
C ILE A 9 0.86 -12.11 3.52
N VAL A 10 1.85 -11.47 2.92
CA VAL A 10 2.21 -10.08 3.26
C VAL A 10 1.78 -9.20 2.08
N ALA A 11 1.01 -8.17 2.39
CA ALA A 11 0.53 -7.20 1.41
C ALA A 11 0.96 -5.80 1.80
N VAL A 12 1.07 -4.93 0.82
CA VAL A 12 1.40 -3.52 1.03
C VAL A 12 0.39 -2.64 0.32
N ALA A 13 0.20 -1.43 0.83
CA ALA A 13 -0.58 -0.39 0.18
C ALA A 13 0.13 0.95 0.38
N GLY A 14 -0.04 1.85 -0.58
CA GLY A 14 0.63 3.14 -0.55
C GLY A 14 -0.34 4.32 -0.51
N TYR A 15 -0.09 5.23 0.41
CA TYR A 15 -0.81 6.50 0.51
C TYR A 15 0.02 7.58 -0.18
N LEU A 16 -0.47 8.07 -1.31
CA LEU A 16 0.17 9.12 -2.09
C LEU A 16 -0.77 10.30 -2.21
N LYS A 17 -0.27 11.46 -1.82
CA LYS A 17 -0.99 12.72 -1.94
C LYS A 17 -0.26 13.65 -2.89
N ASN A 18 -0.98 14.28 -3.82
CA ASN A 18 -0.40 15.23 -4.76
C ASN A 18 -0.37 16.65 -4.18
N GLU A 19 0.11 17.61 -4.97
CA GLU A 19 0.22 19.01 -4.56
C GLU A 19 -1.12 19.68 -4.27
N LYS A 20 -2.21 19.14 -4.82
CA LYS A 20 -3.56 19.63 -4.60
C LYS A 20 -4.25 18.96 -3.40
N ASN A 21 -3.51 18.21 -2.59
CA ASN A 21 -4.04 17.41 -1.47
C ASN A 21 -5.03 16.34 -1.92
N GLU A 22 -4.89 15.84 -3.14
CA GLU A 22 -5.68 14.73 -3.65
C GLU A 22 -4.93 13.43 -3.45
N VAL A 23 -5.67 12.36 -3.13
CA VAL A 23 -5.11 11.04 -2.78
C VAL A 23 -5.30 10.09 -3.96
N LEU A 24 -4.24 9.36 -4.29
CA LEU A 24 -4.27 8.37 -5.35
C LEU A 24 -5.09 7.16 -4.91
N LEU A 25 -6.14 6.86 -5.66
CA LEU A 25 -6.99 5.69 -5.45
C LEU A 25 -7.09 4.89 -6.74
N THR A 26 -7.25 3.58 -6.58
CA THR A 26 -7.45 2.63 -7.68
C THR A 26 -8.74 1.87 -7.48
N LYS A 27 -9.27 1.38 -8.59
CA LYS A 27 -10.42 0.48 -8.60
C LYS A 27 -10.02 -0.78 -9.36
N VAL A 28 -10.08 -1.92 -8.68
CA VAL A 28 -9.75 -3.20 -9.30
C VAL A 28 -11.02 -3.86 -9.86
N HIS A 29 -10.89 -4.66 -10.93
CA HIS A 29 -12.04 -5.25 -11.60
C HIS A 29 -12.89 -6.14 -10.69
N TRP A 30 -12.26 -6.94 -9.83
CA TRP A 30 -12.99 -7.88 -8.96
C TRP A 30 -13.53 -7.24 -7.67
N ARG A 31 -13.27 -5.94 -7.45
CA ARG A 31 -13.83 -5.13 -6.36
C ARG A 31 -14.26 -3.78 -6.90
N ALA A 32 -15.03 -3.78 -7.98
CA ALA A 32 -15.39 -2.54 -8.68
C ALA A 32 -16.44 -1.69 -7.94
N ASP A 33 -16.93 -2.15 -6.79
CA ASP A 33 -17.83 -1.42 -5.92
C ASP A 33 -17.13 -0.52 -4.90
N THR A 34 -15.80 -0.49 -4.90
CA THR A 34 -15.02 0.33 -3.99
C THR A 34 -13.75 0.84 -4.67
N TRP A 35 -13.30 2.01 -4.23
CA TRP A 35 -11.94 2.50 -4.48
C TRP A 35 -11.05 2.07 -3.33
N GLU A 36 -9.75 2.05 -3.55
CA GLU A 36 -8.77 1.66 -2.54
C GLU A 36 -7.40 2.29 -2.84
N MET A 37 -6.54 2.37 -1.83
CA MET A 37 -5.15 2.73 -2.07
C MET A 37 -4.50 1.67 -2.97
N PRO A 38 -3.60 2.06 -3.88
CA PRO A 38 -2.86 1.09 -4.70
C PRO A 38 -1.99 0.19 -3.82
N GLY A 39 -1.85 -1.06 -4.22
CA GLY A 39 -1.04 -2.02 -3.48
C GLY A 39 -1.22 -3.44 -4.00
N GLY A 40 -0.64 -4.38 -3.29
CA GLY A 40 -0.71 -5.79 -3.64
C GLY A 40 0.17 -6.65 -2.76
N GLN A 41 0.41 -7.87 -3.20
CA GLN A 41 1.18 -8.84 -2.43
C GLN A 41 2.68 -8.61 -2.59
N VAL A 42 3.41 -8.79 -1.49
CA VAL A 42 4.87 -8.78 -1.47
C VAL A 42 5.36 -10.14 -1.94
N GLU A 43 6.34 -10.14 -2.82
CA GLU A 43 6.97 -11.37 -3.31
C GLU A 43 8.00 -11.88 -2.29
N GLU A 44 8.25 -13.19 -2.30
CA GLU A 44 9.26 -13.77 -1.41
C GLU A 44 10.62 -13.12 -1.65
N GLY A 45 11.27 -12.67 -0.57
CA GLY A 45 12.58 -12.02 -0.65
C GLY A 45 12.54 -10.56 -1.06
N GLU A 46 11.38 -10.02 -1.39
CA GLU A 46 11.23 -8.62 -1.76
C GLU A 46 11.12 -7.75 -0.51
N ALA A 47 11.83 -6.62 -0.48
CA ALA A 47 11.67 -5.63 0.58
C ALA A 47 10.28 -5.01 0.50
N LEU A 48 9.63 -4.80 1.65
CA LEU A 48 8.25 -4.30 1.67
C LEU A 48 8.13 -2.89 1.10
N ASP A 49 9.12 -2.04 1.38
CA ASP A 49 9.14 -0.66 0.86
C ASP A 49 9.37 -0.63 -0.66
N GLN A 50 10.08 -1.61 -1.21
CA GLN A 50 10.22 -1.74 -2.66
C GLN A 50 8.96 -2.33 -3.29
N ALA A 51 8.28 -3.24 -2.59
CA ALA A 51 7.04 -3.84 -3.07
C ALA A 51 5.95 -2.79 -3.30
N VAL A 52 5.77 -1.84 -2.38
CA VAL A 52 4.76 -0.79 -2.54
C VAL A 52 5.06 0.09 -3.74
N CYS A 53 6.33 0.41 -3.98
CA CYS A 53 6.74 1.20 -5.14
C CYS A 53 6.50 0.43 -6.45
N ARG A 54 6.81 -0.86 -6.47
CA ARG A 54 6.58 -1.73 -7.62
C ARG A 54 5.09 -1.83 -7.94
N GLU A 55 4.26 -2.06 -6.95
CA GLU A 55 2.81 -2.18 -7.14
C GLU A 55 2.20 -0.89 -7.70
N ILE A 56 2.61 0.27 -7.16
CA ILE A 56 2.12 1.57 -7.66
C ILE A 56 2.53 1.78 -9.12
N MET A 57 3.78 1.42 -9.47
CA MET A 57 4.25 1.52 -10.84
C MET A 57 3.44 0.59 -11.78
N GLU A 58 3.25 -0.67 -11.38
CA GLU A 58 2.49 -1.64 -12.19
C GLU A 58 1.04 -1.21 -12.38
N GLU A 59 0.42 -0.65 -11.35
CA GLU A 59 -0.99 -0.29 -11.39
C GLU A 59 -1.25 1.07 -12.05
N THR A 60 -0.37 2.04 -11.86
CA THR A 60 -0.65 3.43 -12.23
C THR A 60 0.38 4.09 -13.15
N GLY A 61 1.55 3.50 -13.31
CA GLY A 61 2.65 4.10 -14.08
C GLY A 61 3.44 5.17 -13.34
N LEU A 62 3.10 5.43 -12.07
CA LEU A 62 3.78 6.45 -11.28
C LEU A 62 5.03 5.89 -10.59
N THR A 63 6.09 6.68 -10.58
CA THR A 63 7.30 6.41 -9.80
C THR A 63 7.18 7.15 -8.48
N VAL A 64 7.31 6.41 -7.38
CA VAL A 64 7.22 6.95 -6.02
C VAL A 64 8.39 6.46 -5.19
N LYS A 65 8.63 7.12 -4.05
CA LYS A 65 9.60 6.67 -3.06
C LYS A 65 8.91 6.49 -1.71
N PRO A 66 9.32 5.47 -0.91
CA PRO A 66 8.71 5.25 0.40
C PRO A 66 9.19 6.31 1.39
N ILE A 67 8.26 6.78 2.24
CA ILE A 67 8.56 7.75 3.30
C ILE A 67 8.57 7.04 4.66
N GLY A 68 7.54 6.25 4.95
CA GLY A 68 7.45 5.55 6.23
C GLY A 68 6.18 4.73 6.34
N VAL A 69 6.15 3.87 7.35
CA VAL A 69 5.00 3.01 7.63
C VAL A 69 4.01 3.76 8.51
N THR A 70 2.75 3.79 8.08
CA THR A 70 1.66 4.44 8.83
C THR A 70 0.86 3.48 9.67
N GLY A 71 0.87 2.19 9.36
CA GLY A 71 0.14 1.20 10.14
C GLY A 71 0.34 -0.22 9.63
N ILE A 72 0.01 -1.16 10.51
CA ILE A 72 0.05 -2.59 10.24
C ILE A 72 -1.33 -3.16 10.59
N TYR A 73 -1.88 -3.98 9.70
CA TYR A 73 -3.26 -4.49 9.79
C TYR A 73 -3.27 -5.98 9.47
N TYR A 74 -4.01 -6.75 10.26
CA TYR A 74 -4.05 -8.19 10.06
C TYR A 74 -5.45 -8.66 9.72
N ASN A 75 -5.59 -9.30 8.55
CA ASN A 75 -6.80 -9.99 8.15
C ASN A 75 -6.74 -11.42 8.69
N ALA A 76 -7.42 -11.65 9.81
CA ALA A 76 -7.38 -12.94 10.50
C ALA A 76 -8.12 -14.05 9.75
N SER A 77 -9.05 -13.68 8.86
CA SER A 77 -9.80 -14.66 8.05
C SER A 77 -8.95 -15.25 6.92
N MET A 78 -8.09 -14.44 6.32
CA MET A 78 -7.29 -14.84 5.16
C MET A 78 -5.80 -14.92 5.45
N HIS A 79 -5.39 -14.69 6.70
CA HIS A 79 -3.99 -14.73 7.13
C HIS A 79 -3.11 -13.76 6.34
N ILE A 80 -3.60 -12.51 6.18
CA ILE A 80 -2.88 -11.46 5.44
C ILE A 80 -2.43 -10.38 6.41
N VAL A 81 -1.12 -10.12 6.44
CA VAL A 81 -0.54 -8.96 7.12
C VAL A 81 -0.41 -7.85 6.10
N ALA A 82 -1.10 -6.74 6.29
CA ALA A 82 -1.04 -5.59 5.41
C ALA A 82 -0.25 -4.46 6.06
N VAL A 83 0.73 -3.93 5.34
CA VAL A 83 1.57 -2.82 5.78
C VAL A 83 1.29 -1.63 4.87
N VAL A 84 0.90 -0.50 5.46
CA VAL A 84 0.60 0.72 4.71
C VAL A 84 1.78 1.68 4.82
N PHE A 85 2.24 2.15 3.66
CA PHE A 85 3.32 3.14 3.55
C PHE A 85 2.75 4.47 3.08
N LYS A 86 3.24 5.55 3.66
CA LYS A 86 3.17 6.85 3.01
C LYS A 86 4.30 6.89 1.98
N VAL A 87 3.97 7.32 0.77
CA VAL A 87 4.94 7.45 -0.32
C VAL A 87 4.90 8.86 -0.89
N ALA A 88 5.98 9.24 -1.57
CA ALA A 88 6.09 10.55 -2.21
C ALA A 88 6.25 10.39 -3.71
N TYR A 89 5.64 11.28 -4.47
CA TYR A 89 5.74 11.33 -5.92
C TYR A 89 7.17 11.66 -6.36
N VAL A 90 7.67 10.94 -7.34
CA VAL A 90 8.96 11.21 -7.97
C VAL A 90 8.75 11.65 -9.42
N SER A 91 8.03 10.87 -10.23
CA SER A 91 7.83 11.16 -11.64
C SER A 91 6.68 10.35 -12.23
N GLY A 92 6.31 10.67 -13.45
CA GLY A 92 5.35 9.92 -14.23
C GLY A 92 3.96 10.53 -14.23
N GLU A 93 3.11 9.99 -15.10
CA GLU A 93 1.70 10.35 -15.23
C GLU A 93 0.86 9.09 -15.05
N ILE A 94 -0.37 9.24 -14.60
CA ILE A 94 -1.27 8.09 -14.47
C ILE A 94 -1.48 7.46 -15.84
N LYS A 95 -1.05 6.20 -15.94
CA LYS A 95 -1.23 5.37 -17.11
C LYS A 95 -1.40 3.94 -16.63
N ILE A 96 -2.63 3.45 -16.68
CA ILE A 96 -2.96 2.11 -16.22
C ILE A 96 -2.20 1.11 -17.07
N GLN A 97 -1.38 0.27 -16.43
CA GLN A 97 -0.53 -0.73 -17.09
C GLN A 97 -0.92 -2.17 -16.76
N SER A 98 -1.77 -2.36 -15.77
CA SER A 98 -2.22 -3.68 -15.31
C SER A 98 -3.64 -3.94 -15.81
N GLU A 99 -3.89 -5.17 -16.26
CA GLU A 99 -5.24 -5.63 -16.59
C GLU A 99 -6.13 -5.75 -15.34
N GLU A 100 -5.52 -5.76 -14.16
CA GLU A 100 -6.25 -5.84 -12.89
C GLU A 100 -6.96 -4.54 -12.53
N ILE A 101 -6.46 -3.42 -13.01
CA ILE A 101 -6.93 -2.09 -12.63
C ILE A 101 -7.95 -1.57 -13.65
N GLN A 102 -9.14 -1.25 -13.15
CA GLN A 102 -10.19 -0.64 -13.95
C GLN A 102 -10.01 0.86 -14.10
N GLU A 103 -9.68 1.55 -12.98
CA GLU A 103 -9.46 2.99 -12.95
C GLU A 103 -8.41 3.35 -11.91
N ALA A 104 -7.73 4.46 -12.14
CA ALA A 104 -6.82 5.08 -11.17
C ALA A 104 -6.96 6.59 -11.30
N LYS A 105 -7.07 7.30 -10.18
CA LYS A 105 -7.17 8.76 -10.17
C LYS A 105 -6.82 9.34 -8.82
N PHE A 106 -6.52 10.64 -8.82
CA PHE A 106 -6.40 11.43 -7.60
C PHE A 106 -7.77 11.95 -7.20
N VAL A 107 -8.10 11.84 -5.93
CA VAL A 107 -9.40 12.20 -5.37
C VAL A 107 -9.19 13.15 -4.21
N ALA A 108 -9.97 14.22 -4.16
CA ALA A 108 -9.98 15.13 -3.00
C ALA A 108 -10.68 14.45 -1.82
N LEU A 109 -9.96 13.49 -1.22
CA LEU A 109 -10.48 12.61 -0.17
C LEU A 109 -10.36 13.25 1.20
N ASN A 110 -11.43 13.16 2.00
CA ASN A 110 -11.45 13.64 3.39
C ASN A 110 -12.34 12.73 4.25
N GLU A 111 -12.43 13.02 5.55
CA GLU A 111 -13.24 12.22 6.48
C GLU A 111 -14.73 12.25 6.15
N GLU A 112 -15.22 13.33 5.53
CA GLU A 112 -16.63 13.48 5.23
C GLU A 112 -17.07 12.71 3.99
N ASN A 113 -16.20 12.62 2.96
CA ASN A 113 -16.55 12.00 1.70
C ASN A 113 -15.96 10.58 1.50
N ILE A 114 -15.13 10.10 2.42
CA ILE A 114 -14.41 8.83 2.24
C ILE A 114 -15.35 7.66 2.00
N ASP A 115 -16.53 7.66 2.61
CA ASP A 115 -17.51 6.57 2.46
C ASP A 115 -18.09 6.50 1.04
N GLU A 116 -18.02 7.58 0.27
CA GLU A 116 -18.46 7.60 -1.11
C GLU A 116 -17.48 6.86 -2.04
N TYR A 117 -16.23 6.72 -1.62
CA TYR A 117 -15.17 6.10 -2.41
C TYR A 117 -14.77 4.74 -1.86
N ILE A 118 -14.47 4.66 -0.57
CA ILE A 118 -13.95 3.46 0.08
C ILE A 118 -15.06 2.84 0.92
N THR A 119 -15.68 1.79 0.38
CA THR A 119 -16.86 1.17 0.98
C THR A 119 -16.54 0.02 1.93
N ARG A 120 -15.27 -0.42 1.97
CA ARG A 120 -14.82 -1.52 2.85
C ARG A 120 -14.29 -0.96 4.16
N PRO A 121 -14.86 -1.35 5.32
CA PRO A 121 -14.46 -0.79 6.63
C PRO A 121 -12.96 -0.92 6.93
N HIS A 122 -12.36 -2.06 6.59
CA HIS A 122 -10.92 -2.29 6.83
C HIS A 122 -10.03 -1.43 5.93
N MET A 123 -10.47 -1.13 4.72
CA MET A 123 -9.75 -0.24 3.81
C MET A 123 -9.91 1.23 4.21
N LYS A 124 -11.09 1.61 4.67
CA LYS A 124 -11.36 2.95 5.18
C LYS A 124 -10.47 3.27 6.39
N SER A 125 -10.45 2.35 7.36
CA SER A 125 -9.68 2.52 8.60
C SER A 125 -8.20 2.82 8.32
N ARG A 126 -7.56 2.00 7.48
CA ARG A 126 -6.14 2.18 7.16
C ARG A 126 -5.85 3.43 6.35
N THR A 127 -6.81 3.85 5.52
CA THR A 127 -6.67 5.08 4.73
C THR A 127 -6.78 6.30 5.63
N LEU A 128 -7.71 6.32 6.58
CA LEU A 128 -7.83 7.39 7.57
C LEU A 128 -6.58 7.49 8.43
N ASP A 129 -6.02 6.36 8.87
CA ASP A 129 -4.78 6.36 9.65
C ASP A 129 -3.63 6.99 8.86
N ALA A 130 -3.49 6.63 7.57
CA ALA A 130 -2.45 7.21 6.72
C ALA A 130 -2.66 8.71 6.51
N MET A 131 -3.90 9.13 6.34
CA MET A 131 -4.26 10.53 6.15
C MET A 131 -3.90 11.39 7.38
N LYS A 132 -4.05 10.83 8.58
CA LYS A 132 -3.82 11.53 9.85
C LYS A 132 -2.43 11.32 10.42
N ALA A 133 -1.61 10.47 9.82
CA ALA A 133 -0.32 10.09 10.38
C ALA A 133 0.62 11.28 10.53
N MET A 134 1.08 11.49 11.75
CA MET A 134 2.09 12.51 12.10
C MET A 134 3.45 11.88 12.38
N HIS A 135 3.48 10.58 12.62
CA HIS A 135 4.67 9.80 12.93
C HIS A 135 4.64 8.49 12.17
N PHE A 136 5.80 7.87 12.00
CA PHE A 136 5.92 6.60 11.29
C PHE A 136 6.44 5.52 12.22
N ILE A 137 6.05 4.29 11.94
CA ILE A 137 6.55 3.10 12.62
C ILE A 137 7.93 2.78 12.04
N PRO A 138 8.95 2.52 12.87
CA PRO A 138 10.27 2.11 12.35
C PRO A 138 10.15 0.88 11.46
N TYR A 139 10.89 0.90 10.37
CA TYR A 139 10.91 -0.21 9.41
C TYR A 139 12.33 -0.44 8.91
N GLU A 140 12.74 -1.72 8.86
CA GLU A 140 14.02 -2.13 8.28
C GLU A 140 13.84 -3.35 7.39
N THR A 141 14.64 -3.40 6.33
CA THR A 141 14.85 -4.61 5.54
C THR A 141 16.31 -5.02 5.68
N TRP A 142 16.55 -6.26 6.06
CA TRP A 142 17.92 -6.79 6.24
C TRP A 142 17.96 -8.26 5.83
N GLU A 143 19.16 -8.73 5.58
CA GLU A 143 19.43 -10.14 5.32
C GLU A 143 20.60 -10.60 6.19
N VAL A 144 20.77 -11.90 6.32
CA VAL A 144 21.80 -12.48 7.18
C VAL A 144 22.70 -13.40 6.36
N GLN A 145 23.85 -13.76 6.94
CA GLN A 145 24.85 -14.67 6.37
C GLN A 145 25.58 -14.08 5.14
N PRO A 146 26.23 -12.93 5.28
CA PRO A 146 26.38 -12.11 6.50
C PRO A 146 25.24 -11.11 6.70
N TYR A 147 25.16 -10.53 7.87
CA TYR A 147 24.20 -9.44 8.13
C TYR A 147 24.44 -8.27 7.19
N ASN A 148 23.38 -7.80 6.56
CA ASN A 148 23.43 -6.63 5.70
C ASN A 148 22.11 -5.86 5.82
N LEU A 149 22.19 -4.60 6.24
CA LEU A 149 21.04 -3.72 6.29
C LEU A 149 20.78 -3.19 4.87
N ILE A 150 19.67 -3.62 4.26
CA ILE A 150 19.30 -3.21 2.92
C ILE A 150 18.69 -1.82 2.92
N GLY A 151 17.84 -1.53 3.89
CA GLY A 151 17.22 -0.23 4.00
C GLY A 151 16.52 -0.01 5.34
N ARG A 152 16.31 1.26 5.67
CA ARG A 152 15.60 1.69 6.87
C ARG A 152 14.81 2.96 6.60
N LEU A 153 13.59 3.00 7.16
CA LEU A 153 12.74 4.20 7.13
C LEU A 153 12.47 4.70 8.52
#